data_96a100fe02c1e70ef53f65088808f34c
#
_entry.id   96a100fe02c1e70ef53f65088808f34c
#
_cell.length_a   1.000
_cell.length_b   1.000
_cell.length_c   1.000
_cell.angle_alpha   90.00
_cell.angle_beta   90.00
_cell.angle_gamma   90.00
#
_symmetry.space_group_name_H-M   'P 1'
#
loop_
_entity.id
_entity.type
_entity.pdbx_description
1 polymer ?
#
loop_
_entity_poly.entity_id
_entity_poly.type
_entity_poly.pdbx_seq_one_letter_code
_entity_poly.pdbx_strand_id
1 'polypeptide(L)'
;MKFPPLLLAAALAVAPAAFAAPATVDGFTHVKTVGDISEYTLDSNGLSVLLMPEHSSPTLTFMVTYRVGSRNEVTGTTGATHLLEHLMFKGSPNFNREKGNSVDQYLERVGGNYNATTWLDRTNYYANIGSEFLDGYMAIEADRMRNLWLREEDRRPEMTVVRNEFERGENSPFQALIKEIFQAAFVAHPYHHSTIGHRSDIENVPIEKLKEFYDTFYWPNNATATLIGDFEPAAALAMIKKYFGVYPASPQPIPELYTEEPPQRGARRVTVKRAGQLGVVALGYKTTSARHPDYPALAIASLILTDGKNSRLYRALTDKNLSTGAQSFVGFNHDPSLMIAFIPLAPGATHDEVEKIALEEIEKLKTDGVTDAEVKAAAAKWLADSAYQRDGSFSIAGNLNECIAAGDWTLYYTLDEAVQKVTPADVQRVARDYFNVDTSTTGWFIPTNSTPAE
;
A
#
# COMPACT_ATOMS: atom_id res chain seq x y z
N MET A 1 32.49 49.22 -41.58
CA MET A 1 33.07 47.96 -41.03
C MET A 1 32.02 47.36 -40.09
N LYS A 2 31.34 46.28 -40.47
CA LYS A 2 30.37 45.56 -39.62
C LYS A 2 31.05 44.28 -39.20
N PHE A 3 31.20 44.08 -37.86
CA PHE A 3 31.69 42.83 -37.26
C PHE A 3 30.51 41.86 -37.07
N PRO A 4 30.61 40.56 -37.42
CA PRO A 4 29.60 39.59 -37.11
C PRO A 4 29.71 39.11 -35.65
N PRO A 5 28.60 38.76 -34.99
CA PRO A 5 28.61 38.18 -33.63
C PRO A 5 29.09 36.73 -33.69
N LEU A 6 30.12 36.40 -32.94
CA LEU A 6 30.51 35.01 -32.63
C LEU A 6 29.51 34.42 -31.65
N LEU A 7 28.71 33.45 -32.10
CA LEU A 7 27.91 32.58 -31.23
C LEU A 7 28.83 31.48 -30.66
N LEU A 8 29.18 31.59 -29.39
CA LEU A 8 29.87 30.54 -28.64
C LEU A 8 28.78 29.51 -28.23
N ALA A 9 28.67 28.39 -28.90
CA ALA A 9 27.87 27.26 -28.47
C ALA A 9 28.65 26.49 -27.39
N ALA A 10 28.26 26.69 -26.11
CA ALA A 10 28.74 25.85 -25.04
C ALA A 10 28.00 24.50 -25.11
N ALA A 11 28.67 23.47 -25.56
CA ALA A 11 28.20 22.09 -25.42
C ALA A 11 28.35 21.67 -23.97
N LEU A 12 27.25 21.62 -23.21
CA LEU A 12 27.20 20.93 -21.92
C LEU A 12 27.38 19.43 -22.23
N ALA A 13 28.56 18.91 -21.94
CA ALA A 13 28.82 17.48 -21.89
C ALA A 13 28.15 16.97 -20.59
N VAL A 14 26.96 16.36 -20.71
CA VAL A 14 26.38 15.56 -19.63
C VAL A 14 27.25 14.32 -19.50
N ALA A 15 28.15 14.30 -18.52
CA ALA A 15 28.86 13.09 -18.15
C ALA A 15 27.82 12.05 -17.69
N PRO A 16 27.87 10.78 -18.15
CA PRO A 16 27.04 9.75 -17.60
C PRO A 16 27.35 9.63 -16.12
N ALA A 17 26.33 9.68 -15.27
CA ALA A 17 26.47 9.39 -13.86
C ALA A 17 27.07 7.98 -13.73
N ALA A 18 28.31 7.89 -13.26
CA ALA A 18 28.92 6.60 -12.95
C ALA A 18 28.20 6.06 -11.73
N PHE A 19 27.36 5.05 -11.89
CA PHE A 19 26.81 4.32 -10.76
C PHE A 19 27.97 3.75 -9.95
N ALA A 20 28.01 4.09 -8.65
CA ALA A 20 29.01 3.52 -7.77
C ALA A 20 28.85 1.99 -7.74
N ALA A 21 29.96 1.26 -7.76
CA ALA A 21 29.92 -0.20 -7.64
C ALA A 21 29.21 -0.57 -6.33
N PRO A 22 28.40 -1.65 -6.33
CA PRO A 22 27.70 -2.10 -5.11
C PRO A 22 28.69 -2.29 -3.95
N ALA A 23 28.32 -1.86 -2.75
CA ALA A 23 29.17 -2.05 -1.58
C ALA A 23 29.36 -3.55 -1.31
N THR A 24 30.61 -3.96 -1.10
CA THR A 24 30.96 -5.33 -0.71
C THR A 24 31.21 -5.38 0.79
N VAL A 25 30.34 -6.05 1.53
CA VAL A 25 30.46 -6.24 2.99
C VAL A 25 30.32 -7.72 3.31
N ASP A 26 31.24 -8.24 4.11
CA ASP A 26 31.21 -9.64 4.54
C ASP A 26 29.93 -9.98 5.28
N GLY A 27 29.29 -11.10 4.88
CA GLY A 27 27.99 -11.56 5.39
C GLY A 27 26.77 -10.99 4.66
N PHE A 28 26.99 -10.34 3.52
CA PHE A 28 25.93 -9.94 2.61
C PHE A 28 26.16 -10.44 1.19
N THR A 29 25.14 -10.98 0.60
CA THR A 29 25.07 -11.26 -0.83
C THR A 29 24.37 -10.09 -1.52
N HIS A 30 25.05 -9.40 -2.46
CA HIS A 30 24.41 -8.46 -3.37
C HIS A 30 23.54 -9.22 -4.37
N VAL A 31 22.25 -8.91 -4.44
CA VAL A 31 21.27 -9.61 -5.31
C VAL A 31 21.19 -8.93 -6.68
N LYS A 32 20.87 -7.65 -6.69
CA LYS A 32 20.73 -6.82 -7.90
C LYS A 32 20.74 -5.33 -7.56
N THR A 33 20.94 -4.51 -8.58
CA THR A 33 20.71 -3.06 -8.53
C THR A 33 19.77 -2.69 -9.66
N VAL A 34 18.70 -1.94 -9.36
CA VAL A 34 17.78 -1.39 -10.35
C VAL A 34 17.59 0.09 -10.05
N GLY A 35 17.87 0.94 -11.03
CA GLY A 35 17.94 2.38 -10.81
C GLY A 35 18.98 2.70 -9.72
N ASP A 36 18.58 3.48 -8.75
CA ASP A 36 19.43 3.92 -7.63
C ASP A 36 19.33 3.00 -6.40
N ILE A 37 18.59 1.87 -6.48
CA ILE A 37 18.34 0.97 -5.37
C ILE A 37 19.15 -0.31 -5.54
N SER A 38 19.94 -0.64 -4.52
CA SER A 38 20.69 -1.90 -4.43
C SER A 38 20.05 -2.84 -3.41
N GLU A 39 19.81 -4.09 -3.84
CA GLU A 39 19.28 -5.15 -3.00
C GLU A 39 20.40 -6.07 -2.50
N TYR A 40 20.36 -6.36 -1.21
CA TYR A 40 21.23 -7.30 -0.53
C TYR A 40 20.41 -8.31 0.28
N THR A 41 21.00 -9.46 0.53
CA THR A 41 20.51 -10.44 1.51
C THR A 41 21.53 -10.58 2.62
N LEU A 42 21.10 -10.49 3.88
CA LEU A 42 21.94 -10.83 5.03
C LEU A 42 22.07 -12.36 5.12
N ASP A 43 23.25 -12.88 4.85
CA ASP A 43 23.50 -14.32 4.66
C ASP A 43 23.15 -15.17 5.88
N SER A 44 23.30 -14.62 7.09
CA SER A 44 23.06 -15.35 8.34
C SER A 44 21.59 -15.68 8.60
N ASN A 45 20.64 -14.91 8.03
CA ASN A 45 19.23 -15.09 8.37
C ASN A 45 18.23 -14.75 7.26
N GLY A 46 18.70 -14.37 6.07
CA GLY A 46 17.84 -14.14 4.91
C GLY A 46 17.07 -12.81 4.93
N LEU A 47 17.43 -11.85 5.81
CA LEU A 47 16.84 -10.50 5.78
C LEU A 47 17.17 -9.83 4.43
N SER A 48 16.12 -9.39 3.72
CA SER A 48 16.29 -8.56 2.52
C SER A 48 16.58 -7.11 2.92
N VAL A 49 17.51 -6.47 2.22
CA VAL A 49 17.92 -5.09 2.49
C VAL A 49 17.90 -4.28 1.20
N LEU A 50 17.18 -3.18 1.18
CA LEU A 50 17.15 -2.22 0.08
C LEU A 50 17.85 -0.93 0.50
N LEU A 51 18.86 -0.52 -0.24
CA LEU A 51 19.65 0.69 0.02
C LEU A 51 19.54 1.67 -1.15
N MET A 52 19.19 2.93 -0.83
CA MET A 52 19.21 4.05 -1.76
C MET A 52 19.88 5.23 -1.07
N PRO A 53 21.22 5.38 -1.16
CA PRO A 53 21.94 6.53 -0.60
C PRO A 53 21.60 7.80 -1.37
N GLU A 54 21.27 8.87 -0.66
CA GLU A 54 20.93 10.18 -1.20
C GLU A 54 21.37 11.25 -0.18
N HIS A 55 22.27 12.15 -0.57
CA HIS A 55 22.98 13.07 0.33
C HIS A 55 22.53 14.54 0.22
N SER A 56 21.36 14.82 -0.36
CA SER A 56 20.86 16.19 -0.50
C SER A 56 20.40 16.80 0.84
N SER A 57 20.06 15.96 1.81
CA SER A 57 19.64 16.36 3.16
C SER A 57 20.27 15.43 4.20
N PRO A 58 20.66 15.90 5.39
CA PRO A 58 21.23 15.07 6.46
C PRO A 58 20.16 14.24 7.19
N THR A 59 19.19 13.70 6.46
CA THR A 59 18.07 12.91 6.97
C THR A 59 17.92 11.62 6.19
N LEU A 60 17.32 10.62 6.80
CA LEU A 60 17.02 9.35 6.17
C LEU A 60 15.70 8.79 6.66
N THR A 61 15.15 7.86 5.89
CA THR A 61 14.05 6.99 6.31
C THR A 61 14.57 5.57 6.44
N PHE A 62 14.40 4.98 7.62
CA PHE A 62 14.57 3.56 7.86
C PHE A 62 13.19 2.92 8.06
N MET A 63 12.89 1.90 7.27
CA MET A 63 11.61 1.18 7.29
C MET A 63 11.85 -0.32 7.32
N VAL A 64 11.14 -1.02 8.19
CA VAL A 64 11.09 -2.50 8.19
C VAL A 64 9.71 -2.91 7.75
N THR A 65 9.62 -3.62 6.63
CA THR A 65 8.39 -4.17 6.07
C THR A 65 8.36 -5.67 6.29
N TYR A 66 7.34 -6.15 7.01
CA TYR A 66 7.06 -7.58 7.16
C TYR A 66 6.03 -8.00 6.11
N ARG A 67 6.28 -9.12 5.44
CA ARG A 67 5.34 -9.71 4.47
C ARG A 67 4.25 -10.48 5.19
N VAL A 68 3.47 -9.74 5.98
CA VAL A 68 2.31 -10.22 6.75
C VAL A 68 1.32 -9.09 6.93
N GLY A 69 0.08 -9.36 6.60
CA GLY A 69 -1.05 -8.44 6.71
C GLY A 69 -2.34 -9.20 7.03
N SER A 70 -3.49 -8.55 6.88
CA SER A 70 -4.77 -9.21 7.16
C SER A 70 -5.03 -10.43 6.26
N ARG A 71 -4.38 -10.52 5.11
CA ARG A 71 -4.35 -11.71 4.24
C ARG A 71 -3.92 -13.00 4.97
N ASN A 72 -3.13 -12.88 6.02
CA ASN A 72 -2.60 -14.02 6.78
C ASN A 72 -3.45 -14.39 8.00
N GLU A 73 -4.58 -13.69 8.21
CA GLU A 73 -5.48 -13.92 9.32
C GLU A 73 -6.55 -14.98 8.97
N VAL A 74 -7.12 -15.56 10.01
CA VAL A 74 -8.23 -16.51 9.90
C VAL A 74 -9.40 -16.06 10.77
N THR A 75 -10.60 -16.56 10.47
CA THR A 75 -11.81 -16.31 11.28
C THR A 75 -11.54 -16.63 12.76
N GLY A 76 -11.93 -15.72 13.63
CA GLY A 76 -11.67 -15.77 15.08
C GLY A 76 -10.41 -15.01 15.51
N THR A 77 -9.59 -14.55 14.54
CA THR A 77 -8.39 -13.74 14.80
C THR A 77 -8.26 -12.57 13.82
N THR A 78 -9.34 -12.18 13.14
CA THR A 78 -9.31 -11.05 12.21
C THR A 78 -9.03 -9.75 12.97
N GLY A 79 -8.15 -8.89 12.41
CA GLY A 79 -7.64 -7.70 13.08
C GLY A 79 -6.44 -7.95 13.98
N ALA A 80 -5.97 -9.20 14.11
CA ALA A 80 -4.81 -9.54 14.95
C ALA A 80 -3.53 -8.84 14.48
N THR A 81 -3.34 -8.72 13.16
CA THR A 81 -2.17 -8.05 12.57
C THR A 81 -2.14 -6.57 12.95
N HIS A 82 -3.28 -5.89 12.85
CA HIS A 82 -3.41 -4.48 13.22
C HIS A 82 -3.26 -4.26 14.73
N LEU A 83 -3.88 -5.09 15.56
CA LEU A 83 -3.70 -5.00 17.01
C LEU A 83 -2.24 -5.29 17.40
N LEU A 84 -1.56 -6.22 16.73
CA LEU A 84 -0.14 -6.48 16.95
C LEU A 84 0.72 -5.27 16.54
N GLU A 85 0.36 -4.55 15.48
CA GLU A 85 1.02 -3.30 15.10
C GLU A 85 1.05 -2.32 16.27
N HIS A 86 -0.09 -2.10 16.93
CA HIS A 86 -0.18 -1.25 18.13
C HIS A 86 0.69 -1.76 19.29
N LEU A 87 0.70 -3.08 19.50
CA LEU A 87 1.49 -3.69 20.56
C LEU A 87 3.00 -3.59 20.34
N MET A 88 3.44 -3.45 19.09
CA MET A 88 4.86 -3.24 18.75
C MET A 88 5.45 -1.94 19.33
N PHE A 89 4.62 -1.00 19.79
CA PHE A 89 5.02 0.22 20.48
C PHE A 89 5.07 0.10 22.00
N LYS A 90 4.66 -1.04 22.58
CA LYS A 90 4.58 -1.21 24.05
C LYS A 90 5.92 -1.56 24.71
N GLY A 91 6.90 -1.95 23.89
CA GLY A 91 8.28 -2.15 24.33
C GLY A 91 8.70 -3.61 24.44
N SER A 92 9.92 -3.76 24.86
CA SER A 92 10.65 -5.02 25.05
C SER A 92 11.42 -4.98 26.37
N PRO A 93 12.03 -6.10 26.81
CA PRO A 93 12.95 -6.09 27.96
C PRO A 93 14.09 -5.06 27.84
N ASN A 94 14.54 -4.78 26.63
CA ASN A 94 15.67 -3.89 26.39
C ASN A 94 15.26 -2.43 26.17
N PHE A 95 14.11 -2.19 25.51
CA PHE A 95 13.61 -0.87 25.15
C PHE A 95 12.18 -0.69 25.63
N ASN A 96 11.97 0.11 26.66
CA ASN A 96 10.67 0.33 27.27
C ASN A 96 10.59 1.67 28.01
N ARG A 97 9.38 2.08 28.37
CA ARG A 97 9.10 3.35 29.02
C ARG A 97 9.75 3.48 30.40
N GLU A 98 9.84 2.39 31.16
CA GLU A 98 10.44 2.41 32.49
C GLU A 98 11.94 2.73 32.46
N LYS A 99 12.61 2.27 31.39
CA LYS A 99 14.04 2.57 31.13
C LYS A 99 14.25 3.94 30.48
N GLY A 100 13.19 4.64 30.07
CA GLY A 100 13.29 5.93 29.38
C GLY A 100 13.81 5.85 27.97
N ASN A 101 13.73 4.67 27.32
CA ASN A 101 14.28 4.39 25.99
C ASN A 101 13.32 3.63 25.07
N SER A 102 12.01 3.70 25.32
CA SER A 102 11.01 3.17 24.39
C SER A 102 11.13 3.84 23.01
N VAL A 103 10.55 3.23 21.98
CA VAL A 103 10.64 3.77 20.61
C VAL A 103 10.11 5.20 20.52
N ASP A 104 8.95 5.48 21.14
CA ASP A 104 8.36 6.82 21.21
C ASP A 104 9.28 7.81 21.94
N GLN A 105 9.78 7.46 23.12
CA GLN A 105 10.70 8.34 23.87
C GLN A 105 12.00 8.61 23.14
N TYR A 106 12.52 7.61 22.41
CA TYR A 106 13.72 7.78 21.59
C TYR A 106 13.45 8.75 20.44
N LEU A 107 12.39 8.50 19.66
CA LEU A 107 12.08 9.26 18.45
C LEU A 107 11.62 10.69 18.76
N GLU A 108 10.82 10.89 19.83
CA GLU A 108 10.47 12.24 20.31
C GLU A 108 11.69 13.05 20.70
N ARG A 109 12.67 12.43 21.39
CA ARG A 109 13.91 13.11 21.80
C ARG A 109 14.78 13.56 20.63
N VAL A 110 14.78 12.80 19.53
CA VAL A 110 15.59 13.11 18.34
C VAL A 110 14.79 13.86 17.26
N GLY A 111 13.54 14.21 17.53
CA GLY A 111 12.68 14.91 16.56
C GLY A 111 12.28 14.06 15.36
N GLY A 112 12.24 12.75 15.52
CA GLY A 112 11.89 11.81 14.46
C GLY A 112 10.38 11.80 14.17
N ASN A 113 10.03 11.73 12.88
CA ASN A 113 8.67 11.43 12.45
C ASN A 113 8.55 9.93 12.20
N TYR A 114 7.65 9.26 12.91
CA TYR A 114 7.53 7.79 12.88
C TYR A 114 6.07 7.35 12.92
N ASN A 115 5.83 6.18 12.36
CA ASN A 115 4.54 5.49 12.46
C ASN A 115 4.70 4.01 12.07
N ALA A 116 3.57 3.32 12.03
CA ALA A 116 3.43 2.01 11.43
C ALA A 116 2.15 1.99 10.59
N THR A 117 2.02 1.03 9.69
CA THR A 117 0.77 0.80 8.97
C THR A 117 0.61 -0.69 8.69
N THR A 118 -0.63 -1.18 8.79
CA THR A 118 -1.01 -2.53 8.39
C THR A 118 -1.97 -2.47 7.21
N TRP A 119 -1.73 -3.32 6.22
CA TRP A 119 -2.61 -3.48 5.08
C TRP A 119 -2.87 -4.96 4.78
N LEU A 120 -3.44 -5.27 3.63
CA LEU A 120 -3.80 -6.63 3.26
C LEU A 120 -2.59 -7.57 3.25
N ASP A 121 -1.45 -7.14 2.68
CA ASP A 121 -0.30 -7.98 2.37
C ASP A 121 0.95 -7.67 3.21
N ARG A 122 0.93 -6.62 4.01
CA ARG A 122 2.11 -6.14 4.73
C ARG A 122 1.78 -5.43 6.03
N THR A 123 2.77 -5.40 6.93
CA THR A 123 2.86 -4.49 8.07
C THR A 123 4.24 -3.86 8.07
N ASN A 124 4.32 -2.54 8.23
CA ASN A 124 5.60 -1.83 8.24
C ASN A 124 5.71 -0.87 9.40
N TYR A 125 6.96 -0.64 9.81
CA TYR A 125 7.36 0.30 10.87
C TYR A 125 8.45 1.18 10.31
N TYR A 126 8.36 2.49 10.52
CA TYR A 126 9.32 3.43 9.96
C TYR A 126 9.59 4.62 10.86
N ALA A 127 10.76 5.21 10.67
CA ALA A 127 11.04 6.58 11.12
C ALA A 127 11.82 7.35 10.04
N ASN A 128 11.47 8.64 9.92
CA ASN A 128 12.27 9.64 9.22
C ASN A 128 12.99 10.47 10.29
N ILE A 129 14.31 10.42 10.27
CA ILE A 129 15.18 10.97 11.32
C ILE A 129 16.45 11.59 10.74
N GLY A 130 17.18 12.38 11.55
CA GLY A 130 18.56 12.77 11.24
C GLY A 130 19.46 11.53 11.15
N SER A 131 20.35 11.51 10.16
CA SER A 131 21.20 10.34 9.87
C SER A 131 22.08 9.91 11.06
N GLU A 132 22.47 10.83 11.93
CA GLU A 132 23.23 10.55 13.14
C GLU A 132 22.49 9.71 14.19
N PHE A 133 21.18 9.60 14.09
CA PHE A 133 20.34 8.84 15.04
C PHE A 133 20.00 7.43 14.57
N LEU A 134 20.48 7.01 13.39
CA LEU A 134 20.16 5.72 12.79
C LEU A 134 20.58 4.53 13.67
N ASP A 135 21.76 4.56 14.31
CA ASP A 135 22.27 3.46 15.14
C ASP A 135 21.31 3.11 16.28
N GLY A 136 20.81 4.11 16.99
CA GLY A 136 19.88 3.89 18.09
C GLY A 136 18.50 3.44 17.64
N TYR A 137 17.99 3.99 16.54
CA TYR A 137 16.67 3.56 16.01
C TYR A 137 16.75 2.13 15.45
N MET A 138 17.81 1.79 14.71
CA MET A 138 18.01 0.44 14.18
C MET A 138 18.13 -0.61 15.28
N ALA A 139 18.75 -0.28 16.41
CA ALA A 139 18.81 -1.15 17.58
C ALA A 139 17.40 -1.45 18.14
N ILE A 140 16.52 -0.45 18.22
CA ILE A 140 15.16 -0.60 18.68
C ILE A 140 14.34 -1.47 17.71
N GLU A 141 14.45 -1.21 16.40
CA GLU A 141 13.73 -1.96 15.35
C GLU A 141 14.13 -3.44 15.36
N ALA A 142 15.42 -3.72 15.44
CA ALA A 142 15.92 -5.09 15.49
C ALA A 142 15.46 -5.81 16.76
N ASP A 143 15.47 -5.13 17.91
CA ASP A 143 15.04 -5.73 19.19
C ASP A 143 13.55 -6.08 19.18
N ARG A 144 12.68 -5.14 18.75
CA ARG A 144 11.23 -5.40 18.74
C ARG A 144 10.81 -6.44 17.71
N MET A 145 11.66 -6.75 16.72
CA MET A 145 11.41 -7.84 15.78
C MET A 145 11.32 -9.20 16.48
N ARG A 146 12.08 -9.44 17.57
CA ARG A 146 12.11 -10.76 18.24
C ARG A 146 11.91 -10.73 19.75
N ASN A 147 11.97 -9.59 20.41
CA ASN A 147 11.92 -9.48 21.86
C ASN A 147 10.71 -8.68 22.37
N LEU A 148 9.66 -8.55 21.57
CA LEU A 148 8.48 -7.77 21.93
C LEU A 148 7.81 -8.31 23.21
N TRP A 149 7.41 -7.42 24.09
CA TRP A 149 6.49 -7.75 25.16
C TRP A 149 5.06 -7.87 24.62
N LEU A 150 4.50 -9.07 24.68
CA LEU A 150 3.08 -9.29 24.40
C LEU A 150 2.39 -9.67 25.70
N ARG A 151 1.87 -8.64 26.41
CA ARG A 151 1.29 -8.77 27.73
C ARG A 151 -0.20 -8.42 27.70
N GLU A 152 -0.98 -9.10 28.51
CA GLU A 152 -2.42 -8.84 28.60
C GLU A 152 -2.73 -7.42 29.12
N GLU A 153 -1.86 -6.88 29.98
CA GLU A 153 -1.96 -5.51 30.48
C GLU A 153 -1.78 -4.44 29.42
N ASP A 154 -1.04 -4.73 28.34
CA ASP A 154 -0.87 -3.85 27.19
C ASP A 154 -2.00 -4.06 26.17
N ARG A 155 -2.46 -5.31 25.98
CA ARG A 155 -3.53 -5.65 25.03
C ARG A 155 -4.86 -4.98 25.37
N ARG A 156 -5.27 -4.98 26.62
CA ARG A 156 -6.59 -4.47 27.05
C ARG A 156 -6.81 -3.00 26.68
N PRO A 157 -5.92 -2.07 27.01
CA PRO A 157 -6.11 -0.67 26.60
C PRO A 157 -6.04 -0.50 25.09
N GLU A 158 -5.13 -1.20 24.41
CA GLU A 158 -5.02 -1.10 22.94
C GLU A 158 -6.24 -1.65 22.19
N MET A 159 -6.82 -2.74 22.67
CA MET A 159 -8.10 -3.24 22.13
C MET A 159 -9.18 -2.15 22.14
N THR A 160 -9.20 -1.30 23.18
CA THR A 160 -10.15 -0.18 23.26
C THR A 160 -9.83 0.88 22.21
N VAL A 161 -8.55 1.15 21.95
CA VAL A 161 -8.13 2.09 20.89
C VAL A 161 -8.55 1.56 19.51
N VAL A 162 -8.20 0.31 19.19
CA VAL A 162 -8.55 -0.34 17.92
C VAL A 162 -10.07 -0.42 17.73
N ARG A 163 -10.84 -0.68 18.79
CA ARG A 163 -12.30 -0.63 18.73
C ARG A 163 -12.83 0.76 18.38
N ASN A 164 -12.26 1.83 18.95
CA ASN A 164 -12.65 3.20 18.63
C ASN A 164 -12.31 3.55 17.16
N GLU A 165 -11.22 3.00 16.62
CA GLU A 165 -10.87 3.14 15.19
C GLU A 165 -11.85 2.37 14.31
N PHE A 166 -12.22 1.15 14.71
CA PHE A 166 -13.28 0.40 14.03
C PHE A 166 -14.59 1.22 13.97
N GLU A 167 -15.06 1.77 15.08
CA GLU A 167 -16.29 2.57 15.14
C GLU A 167 -16.18 3.85 14.27
N ARG A 168 -15.01 4.47 14.22
CA ARG A 168 -14.75 5.63 13.36
C ARG A 168 -14.82 5.24 11.88
N GLY A 169 -14.23 4.10 11.50
CA GLY A 169 -14.32 3.55 10.14
C GLY A 169 -15.75 3.24 9.73
N GLU A 170 -16.54 2.67 10.64
CA GLU A 170 -17.96 2.39 10.40
C GLU A 170 -18.80 3.65 10.14
N ASN A 171 -18.38 4.81 10.62
CA ASN A 171 -19.04 6.10 10.39
C ASN A 171 -18.61 6.77 9.07
N SER A 172 -17.64 6.21 8.35
CA SER A 172 -17.24 6.69 7.02
C SER A 172 -18.02 5.96 5.94
N PRO A 173 -18.85 6.67 5.12
CA PRO A 173 -19.58 6.04 4.01
C PRO A 173 -18.68 5.25 3.06
N PHE A 174 -17.50 5.81 2.76
CA PHE A 174 -16.52 5.19 1.88
C PHE A 174 -15.96 3.89 2.49
N GLN A 175 -15.48 3.93 3.75
CA GLN A 175 -14.91 2.75 4.40
C GLN A 175 -15.94 1.65 4.66
N ALA A 176 -17.15 2.04 5.07
CA ALA A 176 -18.24 1.10 5.26
C ALA A 176 -18.62 0.40 3.95
N LEU A 177 -18.71 1.14 2.85
CA LEU A 177 -19.08 0.58 1.55
C LEU A 177 -17.98 -0.32 0.97
N ILE A 178 -16.70 0.10 1.05
CA ILE A 178 -15.57 -0.70 0.55
C ILE A 178 -15.47 -2.04 1.30
N LYS A 179 -15.64 -2.01 2.62
CA LYS A 179 -15.65 -3.23 3.44
C LYS A 179 -16.70 -4.22 2.97
N GLU A 180 -17.94 -3.79 2.78
CA GLU A 180 -19.04 -4.66 2.32
C GLU A 180 -18.83 -5.16 0.88
N ILE A 181 -18.20 -4.35 0.01
CA ILE A 181 -17.86 -4.78 -1.36
C ILE A 181 -16.80 -5.88 -1.32
N PHE A 182 -15.74 -5.73 -0.54
CA PHE A 182 -14.72 -6.77 -0.41
C PHE A 182 -15.30 -8.05 0.18
N GLN A 183 -16.12 -7.97 1.23
CA GLN A 183 -16.80 -9.12 1.83
C GLN A 183 -17.70 -9.84 0.83
N ALA A 184 -18.41 -9.11 -0.02
CA ALA A 184 -19.25 -9.70 -1.03
C ALA A 184 -18.46 -10.24 -2.23
N ALA A 185 -17.38 -9.55 -2.62
CA ALA A 185 -16.58 -9.94 -3.78
C ALA A 185 -15.72 -11.18 -3.52
N PHE A 186 -15.23 -11.41 -2.32
CA PHE A 186 -14.39 -12.55 -1.96
C PHE A 186 -15.15 -13.49 -1.03
N VAL A 187 -15.18 -14.79 -1.35
CA VAL A 187 -15.86 -15.81 -0.54
C VAL A 187 -14.89 -16.82 0.09
N ALA A 188 -13.72 -16.99 -0.49
CA ALA A 188 -12.70 -17.91 -0.01
C ALA A 188 -11.37 -17.20 0.33
N HIS A 189 -10.95 -16.24 -0.49
CA HIS A 189 -9.71 -15.53 -0.28
C HIS A 189 -9.81 -14.58 0.91
N PRO A 190 -8.81 -14.49 1.81
CA PRO A 190 -8.84 -13.64 3.01
C PRO A 190 -9.02 -12.14 2.76
N TYR A 191 -8.91 -11.65 1.53
CA TYR A 191 -9.29 -10.27 1.21
C TYR A 191 -10.77 -9.97 1.49
N HIS A 192 -11.58 -10.96 1.85
CA HIS A 192 -12.98 -10.76 2.22
C HIS A 192 -13.16 -9.98 3.53
N HIS A 193 -12.19 -9.93 4.43
CA HIS A 193 -12.28 -9.13 5.64
C HIS A 193 -11.36 -7.90 5.61
N SER A 194 -11.76 -6.85 6.32
CA SER A 194 -10.98 -5.63 6.44
C SER A 194 -9.78 -5.82 7.38
N THR A 195 -8.75 -5.03 7.19
CA THR A 195 -7.53 -5.02 8.02
C THR A 195 -7.83 -4.73 9.50
N ILE A 196 -8.84 -3.92 9.79
CA ILE A 196 -9.27 -3.67 11.18
C ILE A 196 -9.89 -4.92 11.82
N GLY A 197 -10.37 -5.89 11.04
CA GLY A 197 -11.01 -7.12 11.52
C GLY A 197 -12.50 -6.98 11.87
N HIS A 198 -13.07 -8.08 12.36
CA HIS A 198 -14.41 -8.10 12.90
C HIS A 198 -14.41 -7.66 14.38
N ARG A 199 -15.42 -6.88 14.78
CA ARG A 199 -15.53 -6.38 16.16
C ARG A 199 -15.40 -7.49 17.21
N SER A 200 -16.09 -8.61 16.98
CA SER A 200 -16.04 -9.76 17.92
C SER A 200 -14.62 -10.32 18.09
N ASP A 201 -13.85 -10.38 17.00
CA ASP A 201 -12.49 -10.90 17.03
C ASP A 201 -11.54 -9.91 17.71
N ILE A 202 -11.62 -8.62 17.39
CA ILE A 202 -10.84 -7.55 18.04
C ILE A 202 -11.03 -7.58 19.56
N GLU A 203 -12.28 -7.68 20.01
CA GLU A 203 -12.61 -7.67 21.44
C GLU A 203 -12.17 -8.94 22.18
N ASN A 204 -12.09 -10.08 21.50
CA ASN A 204 -11.91 -11.39 22.13
C ASN A 204 -10.61 -12.12 21.79
N VAL A 205 -9.81 -11.65 20.81
CA VAL A 205 -8.55 -12.33 20.47
C VAL A 205 -7.63 -12.40 21.70
N PRO A 206 -7.24 -13.59 22.16
CA PRO A 206 -6.40 -13.72 23.35
C PRO A 206 -4.95 -13.38 23.02
N ILE A 207 -4.20 -12.95 24.03
CA ILE A 207 -2.78 -12.57 23.86
C ILE A 207 -1.93 -13.72 23.35
N GLU A 208 -2.28 -14.96 23.64
CA GLU A 208 -1.60 -16.17 23.18
C GLU A 208 -1.68 -16.29 21.65
N LYS A 209 -2.82 -15.92 21.04
CA LYS A 209 -2.97 -15.93 19.58
C LYS A 209 -2.14 -14.83 18.90
N LEU A 210 -2.00 -13.67 19.54
CA LEU A 210 -1.11 -12.61 19.08
C LEU A 210 0.37 -13.03 19.18
N LYS A 211 0.75 -13.77 20.23
CA LYS A 211 2.09 -14.36 20.35
C LYS A 211 2.35 -15.41 19.26
N GLU A 212 1.40 -16.32 19.03
CA GLU A 212 1.50 -17.31 17.94
C GLU A 212 1.68 -16.61 16.59
N PHE A 213 0.93 -15.54 16.33
CA PHE A 213 1.02 -14.76 15.09
C PHE A 213 2.38 -14.06 14.95
N TYR A 214 2.83 -13.41 16.02
CA TYR A 214 4.16 -12.78 16.08
C TYR A 214 5.28 -13.80 15.85
N ASP A 215 5.24 -14.94 16.54
CA ASP A 215 6.24 -16.00 16.42
C ASP A 215 6.21 -16.73 15.07
N THR A 216 5.10 -16.63 14.34
CA THR A 216 4.99 -17.18 13.00
C THR A 216 5.58 -16.26 11.94
N PHE A 217 5.34 -14.94 12.02
CA PHE A 217 5.58 -14.05 10.88
C PHE A 217 6.69 -13.01 11.08
N TYR A 218 7.04 -12.65 12.33
CA TYR A 218 7.98 -11.55 12.61
C TYR A 218 9.44 -12.05 12.68
N TRP A 219 9.95 -12.46 11.53
CA TRP A 219 11.30 -13.00 11.39
C TRP A 219 12.10 -12.24 10.31
N PRO A 220 13.46 -12.22 10.43
CA PRO A 220 14.31 -11.58 9.43
C PRO A 220 14.04 -12.06 7.98
N ASN A 221 13.90 -13.35 7.75
CA ASN A 221 13.64 -13.93 6.43
C ASN A 221 12.21 -13.64 5.89
N ASN A 222 11.34 -13.06 6.69
CA ASN A 222 10.02 -12.55 6.27
C ASN A 222 9.96 -11.01 6.24
N ALA A 223 11.10 -10.35 6.38
CA ALA A 223 11.20 -8.90 6.44
C ALA A 223 12.09 -8.32 5.34
N THR A 224 11.87 -7.06 5.04
CA THR A 224 12.74 -6.23 4.20
C THR A 224 13.08 -4.96 4.99
N ALA A 225 14.36 -4.69 5.18
CA ALA A 225 14.87 -3.45 5.74
C ALA A 225 15.19 -2.49 4.59
N THR A 226 14.49 -1.36 4.53
CA THR A 226 14.66 -0.33 3.50
C THR A 226 15.30 0.90 4.14
N LEU A 227 16.40 1.38 3.58
CA LEU A 227 17.10 2.59 4.02
C LEU A 227 17.29 3.55 2.85
N ILE A 228 16.78 4.76 2.99
CA ILE A 228 16.80 5.79 1.95
C ILE A 228 17.22 7.11 2.57
N GLY A 229 18.19 7.80 1.97
CA GLY A 229 18.67 9.11 2.40
C GLY A 229 20.16 9.14 2.68
N ASP A 230 20.57 9.96 3.66
CA ASP A 230 21.97 10.26 3.93
C ASP A 230 22.65 9.17 4.78
N PHE A 231 23.36 8.27 4.12
CA PHE A 231 24.15 7.22 4.75
C PHE A 231 25.22 6.64 3.80
N GLU A 232 26.28 6.07 4.38
CA GLU A 232 27.27 5.32 3.63
C GLU A 232 26.87 3.82 3.56
N PRO A 233 26.72 3.22 2.35
CA PRO A 233 26.20 1.85 2.19
C PRO A 233 26.93 0.80 3.00
N ALA A 234 28.27 0.83 3.03
CA ALA A 234 29.06 -0.16 3.79
C ALA A 234 28.84 -0.02 5.30
N ALA A 235 28.71 1.21 5.81
CA ALA A 235 28.42 1.45 7.22
C ALA A 235 27.01 0.99 7.59
N ALA A 236 26.02 1.26 6.72
CA ALA A 236 24.64 0.82 6.92
C ALA A 236 24.54 -0.72 6.95
N LEU A 237 25.17 -1.43 6.02
CA LEU A 237 25.23 -2.90 6.02
C LEU A 237 25.89 -3.44 7.27
N ALA A 238 27.02 -2.85 7.70
CA ALA A 238 27.69 -3.27 8.94
C ALA A 238 26.77 -3.08 10.16
N MET A 239 26.00 -1.99 10.22
CA MET A 239 25.05 -1.70 11.28
C MET A 239 23.87 -2.69 11.25
N ILE A 240 23.32 -3.01 10.07
CA ILE A 240 22.29 -4.02 9.90
C ILE A 240 22.80 -5.40 10.37
N LYS A 241 24.01 -5.79 9.99
CA LYS A 241 24.62 -7.04 10.46
C LYS A 241 24.77 -7.06 11.98
N LYS A 242 25.20 -5.95 12.59
CA LYS A 242 25.35 -5.80 14.05
C LYS A 242 24.04 -6.07 14.79
N TYR A 243 22.93 -5.49 14.34
CA TYR A 243 21.67 -5.53 15.08
C TYR A 243 20.74 -6.65 14.67
N PHE A 244 20.57 -6.90 13.37
CA PHE A 244 19.67 -7.94 12.86
C PHE A 244 20.36 -9.31 12.71
N GLY A 245 21.68 -9.33 12.52
CA GLY A 245 22.45 -10.58 12.31
C GLY A 245 22.51 -11.50 13.53
N VAL A 246 22.15 -11.01 14.71
CA VAL A 246 22.08 -11.81 15.95
C VAL A 246 20.84 -12.68 16.04
N TYR A 247 19.81 -12.38 15.24
CA TYR A 247 18.58 -13.16 15.20
C TYR A 247 18.63 -14.18 14.08
N PRO A 248 18.22 -15.43 14.32
CA PRO A 248 18.17 -16.46 13.27
C PRO A 248 17.02 -16.19 12.28
N ALA A 249 17.04 -16.91 11.17
CA ALA A 249 15.83 -17.08 10.35
C ALA A 249 14.75 -17.84 11.13
N SER A 250 13.50 -17.76 10.67
CA SER A 250 12.42 -18.57 11.22
C SER A 250 12.80 -20.05 11.25
N PRO A 251 12.61 -20.75 12.38
CA PRO A 251 12.91 -22.17 12.48
C PRO A 251 11.94 -23.06 11.68
N GLN A 252 10.83 -22.50 11.26
CA GLN A 252 9.82 -23.15 10.42
C GLN A 252 9.62 -22.34 9.14
N PRO A 253 9.20 -22.97 8.04
CA PRO A 253 8.79 -22.21 6.86
C PRO A 253 7.70 -21.20 7.20
N ILE A 254 7.82 -19.98 6.69
CA ILE A 254 6.74 -18.98 6.79
C ILE A 254 5.52 -19.52 6.02
N PRO A 255 4.33 -19.57 6.64
CA PRO A 255 3.15 -20.11 5.97
C PRO A 255 2.79 -19.29 4.72
N GLU A 256 2.57 -19.98 3.62
CA GLU A 256 2.09 -19.40 2.37
C GLU A 256 0.57 -19.56 2.25
N LEU A 257 -0.08 -18.54 1.75
CA LEU A 257 -1.50 -18.62 1.39
C LEU A 257 -1.61 -19.25 0.00
N TYR A 258 -2.28 -20.38 -0.07
CA TYR A 258 -2.56 -21.10 -1.32
C TYR A 258 -4.05 -21.11 -1.69
N THR A 259 -4.90 -20.46 -0.88
CA THR A 259 -6.33 -20.37 -1.17
C THR A 259 -6.58 -19.38 -2.31
N GLU A 260 -7.07 -19.88 -3.41
CA GLU A 260 -7.52 -19.07 -4.54
C GLU A 260 -9.00 -18.72 -4.41
N GLU A 261 -9.35 -17.51 -4.80
CA GLU A 261 -10.75 -17.12 -4.89
C GLU A 261 -11.44 -17.84 -6.05
N PRO A 262 -12.54 -18.58 -5.82
CA PRO A 262 -13.23 -19.26 -6.90
C PRO A 262 -13.85 -18.28 -7.91
N PRO A 263 -14.00 -18.67 -9.19
CA PRO A 263 -14.60 -17.82 -10.21
C PRO A 263 -15.99 -17.37 -9.80
N GLN A 264 -16.24 -16.08 -9.85
CA GLN A 264 -17.57 -15.51 -9.64
C GLN A 264 -18.46 -15.78 -10.87
N ARG A 265 -19.67 -16.24 -10.66
CA ARG A 265 -20.61 -16.67 -11.73
C ARG A 265 -21.92 -15.89 -11.72
N GLY A 266 -21.88 -14.64 -11.35
CA GLY A 266 -23.04 -13.76 -11.33
C GLY A 266 -22.75 -12.49 -10.55
N ALA A 267 -23.39 -11.40 -10.95
CA ALA A 267 -23.27 -10.10 -10.30
C ALA A 267 -23.67 -10.18 -8.82
N ARG A 268 -22.93 -9.47 -7.97
CA ARG A 268 -23.24 -9.34 -6.55
C ARG A 268 -23.64 -7.91 -6.24
N ARG A 269 -24.46 -7.72 -5.22
CA ARG A 269 -24.94 -6.41 -4.81
C ARG A 269 -24.97 -6.29 -3.30
N VAL A 270 -24.49 -5.16 -2.79
CA VAL A 270 -24.56 -4.81 -1.39
C VAL A 270 -25.26 -3.45 -1.22
N THR A 271 -25.93 -3.27 -0.08
CA THR A 271 -26.56 -2.00 0.27
C THR A 271 -26.21 -1.66 1.72
N VAL A 272 -25.57 -0.53 1.91
CA VAL A 272 -25.23 0.01 3.23
C VAL A 272 -26.20 1.15 3.54
N LYS A 273 -26.99 1.00 4.60
CA LYS A 273 -27.92 2.04 5.08
C LYS A 273 -27.39 2.57 6.41
N ARG A 274 -26.89 3.79 6.42
CA ARG A 274 -26.32 4.45 7.61
C ARG A 274 -26.53 5.95 7.57
N ALA A 275 -26.30 6.61 8.71
CA ALA A 275 -26.27 8.07 8.76
C ALA A 275 -25.23 8.64 7.77
N GLY A 276 -25.62 9.62 7.00
CA GLY A 276 -24.78 10.25 5.99
C GLY A 276 -25.50 11.37 5.26
N GLN A 277 -24.75 12.14 4.48
CA GLN A 277 -25.29 13.29 3.74
C GLN A 277 -25.59 12.96 2.28
N LEU A 278 -24.73 12.17 1.63
CA LEU A 278 -24.84 11.87 0.21
C LEU A 278 -24.87 10.36 -0.01
N GLY A 279 -25.66 9.93 -0.99
CA GLY A 279 -25.57 8.57 -1.52
C GLY A 279 -24.26 8.33 -2.26
N VAL A 280 -23.86 7.07 -2.33
CA VAL A 280 -22.69 6.66 -3.13
C VAL A 280 -23.06 5.41 -3.93
N VAL A 281 -22.68 5.39 -5.20
CA VAL A 281 -22.62 4.19 -6.02
C VAL A 281 -21.16 3.76 -6.10
N ALA A 282 -20.90 2.48 -5.86
CA ALA A 282 -19.58 1.89 -6.05
C ALA A 282 -19.67 0.67 -6.97
N LEU A 283 -18.77 0.59 -7.95
CA LEU A 283 -18.71 -0.48 -8.93
C LEU A 283 -17.37 -1.20 -8.79
N GLY A 284 -17.39 -2.43 -8.28
CA GLY A 284 -16.22 -3.27 -8.08
C GLY A 284 -16.15 -4.37 -9.16
N TYR A 285 -14.97 -4.56 -9.72
CA TYR A 285 -14.67 -5.64 -10.68
C TYR A 285 -13.45 -6.41 -10.23
N LYS A 286 -13.49 -7.73 -10.32
CA LYS A 286 -12.31 -8.56 -10.06
C LYS A 286 -11.23 -8.29 -11.09
N THR A 287 -10.01 -8.09 -10.60
CA THR A 287 -8.81 -7.80 -11.41
C THR A 287 -7.66 -8.71 -11.02
N THR A 288 -6.48 -8.41 -11.52
CA THR A 288 -5.25 -9.17 -11.31
C THR A 288 -4.50 -8.74 -10.06
N SER A 289 -3.41 -9.45 -9.77
CA SER A 289 -2.35 -8.97 -8.86
C SER A 289 -1.54 -7.84 -9.48
N ALA A 290 -0.81 -7.07 -8.67
CA ALA A 290 0.05 -5.98 -9.13
C ALA A 290 1.17 -6.41 -10.09
N ARG A 291 1.63 -7.66 -9.98
CA ARG A 291 2.69 -8.24 -10.82
C ARG A 291 2.20 -8.75 -12.18
N HIS A 292 0.90 -8.78 -12.41
CA HIS A 292 0.35 -9.31 -13.65
C HIS A 292 0.60 -8.35 -14.83
N PRO A 293 0.91 -8.86 -16.04
CA PRO A 293 1.17 -8.01 -17.22
C PRO A 293 0.02 -7.07 -17.61
N ASP A 294 -1.22 -7.38 -17.22
CA ASP A 294 -2.39 -6.56 -17.50
C ASP A 294 -2.59 -5.40 -16.50
N TYR A 295 -1.87 -5.40 -15.37
CA TYR A 295 -2.03 -4.37 -14.35
C TYR A 295 -1.83 -2.94 -14.91
N PRO A 296 -0.80 -2.64 -15.72
CA PRO A 296 -0.63 -1.29 -16.28
C PRO A 296 -1.82 -0.84 -17.14
N ALA A 297 -2.37 -1.74 -17.96
CA ALA A 297 -3.53 -1.40 -18.80
C ALA A 297 -4.81 -1.20 -17.96
N LEU A 298 -5.01 -1.97 -16.88
CA LEU A 298 -6.10 -1.78 -15.91
C LEU A 298 -5.97 -0.44 -15.18
N ALA A 299 -4.76 -0.06 -14.78
CA ALA A 299 -4.49 1.24 -14.14
C ALA A 299 -4.84 2.40 -15.09
N ILE A 300 -4.42 2.32 -16.37
CA ILE A 300 -4.77 3.33 -17.37
C ILE A 300 -6.28 3.35 -17.64
N ALA A 301 -6.96 2.21 -17.74
CA ALA A 301 -8.42 2.14 -17.88
C ALA A 301 -9.14 2.84 -16.71
N SER A 302 -8.66 2.63 -15.49
CA SER A 302 -9.17 3.27 -14.27
C SER A 302 -9.04 4.80 -14.34
N LEU A 303 -7.88 5.32 -14.72
CA LEU A 303 -7.65 6.77 -14.89
C LEU A 303 -8.52 7.38 -15.98
N ILE A 304 -8.67 6.73 -17.13
CA ILE A 304 -9.55 7.19 -18.21
C ILE A 304 -11.00 7.30 -17.74
N LEU A 305 -11.43 6.38 -16.87
CA LEU A 305 -12.79 6.41 -16.32
C LEU A 305 -13.02 7.56 -15.36
N THR A 306 -12.08 7.87 -14.46
CA THR A 306 -12.38 8.71 -13.30
C THR A 306 -11.45 9.88 -13.06
N ASP A 307 -10.24 9.92 -13.63
CA ASP A 307 -9.27 10.93 -13.25
C ASP A 307 -9.42 12.24 -14.04
N GLY A 308 -9.66 13.32 -13.30
CA GLY A 308 -9.75 14.68 -13.81
C GLY A 308 -11.02 14.97 -14.61
N LYS A 309 -11.17 16.26 -15.03
CA LYS A 309 -12.36 16.77 -15.71
C LYS A 309 -12.59 16.17 -17.10
N ASN A 310 -11.59 15.58 -17.69
CA ASN A 310 -11.67 14.96 -19.00
C ASN A 310 -12.05 13.47 -18.96
N SER A 311 -12.12 12.89 -17.78
CA SER A 311 -12.49 11.48 -17.59
C SER A 311 -13.93 11.21 -18.02
N ARG A 312 -14.22 9.97 -18.36
CA ARG A 312 -15.53 9.60 -18.92
C ARG A 312 -16.65 9.76 -17.91
N LEU A 313 -16.46 9.33 -16.67
CA LEU A 313 -17.47 9.47 -15.62
C LEU A 313 -17.67 10.93 -15.19
N TYR A 314 -16.60 11.74 -15.19
CA TYR A 314 -16.75 13.17 -14.91
C TYR A 314 -17.69 13.83 -15.93
N ARG A 315 -17.45 13.62 -17.23
CA ARG A 315 -18.28 14.20 -18.31
C ARG A 315 -19.70 13.64 -18.34
N ALA A 316 -19.85 12.36 -18.04
CA ALA A 316 -21.16 11.72 -18.09
C ALA A 316 -22.05 12.03 -16.89
N LEU A 317 -21.44 12.29 -15.72
CA LEU A 317 -22.15 12.45 -14.45
C LEU A 317 -21.91 13.82 -13.80
N THR A 318 -20.66 14.23 -13.57
CA THR A 318 -20.35 15.45 -12.80
C THR A 318 -20.72 16.71 -13.58
N ASP A 319 -20.38 16.79 -14.87
CA ASP A 319 -20.78 17.93 -15.74
C ASP A 319 -22.30 18.05 -15.89
N LYS A 320 -23.05 16.98 -15.61
CA LYS A 320 -24.51 16.96 -15.64
C LYS A 320 -25.16 17.11 -14.27
N ASN A 321 -24.38 17.41 -13.23
CA ASN A 321 -24.85 17.55 -11.85
C ASN A 321 -25.53 16.28 -11.29
N LEU A 322 -25.11 15.08 -11.73
CA LEU A 322 -25.58 13.81 -11.21
C LEU A 322 -24.64 13.23 -10.14
N SER A 323 -23.38 13.64 -10.16
CA SER A 323 -22.40 13.31 -9.12
C SER A 323 -21.60 14.52 -8.68
N THR A 324 -20.98 14.46 -7.49
CA THR A 324 -20.04 15.48 -7.01
C THR A 324 -18.61 15.19 -7.47
N GLY A 325 -18.37 14.03 -8.07
CA GLY A 325 -17.10 13.55 -8.59
C GLY A 325 -17.14 12.06 -8.85
N ALA A 326 -16.04 11.51 -9.34
CA ALA A 326 -15.80 10.08 -9.44
C ALA A 326 -14.32 9.81 -9.16
N GLN A 327 -14.03 8.71 -8.50
CA GLN A 327 -12.67 8.26 -8.27
C GLN A 327 -12.62 6.74 -8.36
N SER A 328 -11.49 6.19 -8.77
CA SER A 328 -11.28 4.75 -8.79
C SER A 328 -9.86 4.39 -8.40
N PHE A 329 -9.69 3.15 -8.01
CA PHE A 329 -8.38 2.56 -7.82
C PHE A 329 -8.39 1.10 -8.29
N VAL A 330 -7.25 0.62 -8.73
CA VAL A 330 -6.98 -0.79 -8.98
C VAL A 330 -6.13 -1.30 -7.83
N GLY A 331 -6.56 -2.37 -7.16
CA GLY A 331 -5.83 -2.92 -6.02
C GLY A 331 -4.40 -3.29 -6.39
N PHE A 332 -3.44 -2.68 -5.70
CA PHE A 332 -2.00 -2.95 -5.87
C PHE A 332 -1.57 -4.01 -4.85
N ASN A 333 -2.03 -5.24 -5.06
CA ASN A 333 -1.95 -6.32 -4.09
C ASN A 333 -1.11 -7.49 -4.58
N HIS A 334 -0.66 -8.32 -3.65
CA HIS A 334 0.08 -9.56 -3.93
C HIS A 334 -0.74 -10.55 -4.76
N ASP A 335 -2.01 -10.72 -4.40
CA ASP A 335 -2.95 -11.61 -5.06
C ASP A 335 -3.99 -10.82 -5.89
N PRO A 336 -4.74 -11.47 -6.79
CA PRO A 336 -5.82 -10.84 -7.55
C PRO A 336 -6.80 -10.10 -6.64
N SER A 337 -7.13 -8.85 -7.01
CA SER A 337 -7.91 -7.94 -6.17
C SER A 337 -9.09 -7.33 -6.93
N LEU A 338 -9.43 -6.10 -6.62
CA LEU A 338 -10.55 -5.37 -7.24
C LEU A 338 -10.07 -4.07 -7.86
N MET A 339 -10.66 -3.70 -8.99
CA MET A 339 -10.82 -2.30 -9.38
C MET A 339 -12.15 -1.83 -8.83
N ILE A 340 -12.17 -0.68 -8.14
CA ILE A 340 -13.41 -0.11 -7.60
C ILE A 340 -13.51 1.35 -8.03
N ALA A 341 -14.64 1.71 -8.63
CA ALA A 341 -15.02 3.09 -8.89
C ALA A 341 -16.07 3.55 -7.87
N PHE A 342 -15.84 4.71 -7.24
CA PHE A 342 -16.73 5.36 -6.28
C PHE A 342 -17.31 6.63 -6.88
N ILE A 343 -18.61 6.79 -6.81
CA ILE A 343 -19.35 7.88 -7.41
C ILE A 343 -20.33 8.46 -6.36
N PRO A 344 -19.90 9.49 -5.60
CA PRO A 344 -20.80 10.20 -4.71
C PRO A 344 -21.88 10.96 -5.52
N LEU A 345 -23.13 10.78 -5.13
CA LEU A 345 -24.28 11.40 -5.80
C LEU A 345 -24.35 12.91 -5.54
N ALA A 346 -24.77 13.67 -6.53
CA ALA A 346 -25.18 15.04 -6.31
C ALA A 346 -26.58 15.08 -5.63
N PRO A 347 -26.94 16.17 -4.92
CA PRO A 347 -28.27 16.32 -4.36
C PRO A 347 -29.37 16.18 -5.41
N GLY A 348 -30.33 15.29 -5.17
CA GLY A 348 -31.44 15.02 -6.09
C GLY A 348 -31.19 13.92 -7.11
N ALA A 349 -29.95 13.47 -7.30
CA ALA A 349 -29.64 12.32 -8.16
C ALA A 349 -30.02 11.00 -7.48
N THR A 350 -30.36 10.00 -8.28
CA THR A 350 -30.73 8.66 -7.81
C THR A 350 -29.60 7.65 -8.04
N HIS A 351 -29.51 6.63 -7.20
CA HIS A 351 -28.54 5.55 -7.35
C HIS A 351 -28.72 4.81 -8.68
N ASP A 352 -29.97 4.52 -9.06
CA ASP A 352 -30.27 3.81 -10.32
C ASP A 352 -29.79 4.56 -11.56
N GLU A 353 -30.03 5.88 -11.61
CA GLU A 353 -29.62 6.73 -12.73
C GLU A 353 -28.09 6.82 -12.84
N VAL A 354 -27.41 7.08 -11.71
CA VAL A 354 -25.96 7.18 -11.67
C VAL A 354 -25.29 5.84 -12.01
N GLU A 355 -25.76 4.75 -11.44
CA GLU A 355 -25.26 3.41 -11.75
C GLU A 355 -25.44 3.08 -13.23
N LYS A 356 -26.61 3.30 -13.80
CA LYS A 356 -26.90 3.03 -15.21
C LYS A 356 -25.93 3.76 -16.12
N ILE A 357 -25.75 5.07 -15.92
CA ILE A 357 -24.84 5.88 -16.74
C ILE A 357 -23.39 5.44 -16.57
N ALA A 358 -22.96 5.08 -15.35
CA ALA A 358 -21.62 4.59 -15.11
C ALA A 358 -21.34 3.26 -15.80
N LEU A 359 -22.33 2.34 -15.78
CA LEU A 359 -22.24 1.06 -16.49
C LEU A 359 -22.21 1.26 -18.01
N GLU A 360 -22.97 2.22 -18.55
CA GLU A 360 -22.93 2.56 -19.98
C GLU A 360 -21.55 3.08 -20.40
N GLU A 361 -20.89 3.92 -19.59
CA GLU A 361 -19.54 4.40 -19.89
C GLU A 361 -18.48 3.28 -19.80
N ILE A 362 -18.63 2.34 -18.86
CA ILE A 362 -17.77 1.14 -18.79
C ILE A 362 -17.99 0.25 -20.01
N GLU A 363 -19.23 0.07 -20.47
CA GLU A 363 -19.51 -0.70 -21.67
C GLU A 363 -18.90 -0.07 -22.94
N LYS A 364 -18.90 1.26 -23.04
CA LYS A 364 -18.21 1.97 -24.13
C LYS A 364 -16.71 1.72 -24.18
N LEU A 365 -16.05 1.52 -23.02
CA LEU A 365 -14.64 1.08 -23.03
C LEU A 365 -14.46 -0.25 -23.76
N LYS A 366 -15.43 -1.16 -23.63
CA LYS A 366 -15.38 -2.50 -24.21
C LYS A 366 -15.74 -2.49 -25.68
N THR A 367 -16.78 -1.73 -26.08
CA THR A 367 -17.34 -1.71 -27.43
C THR A 367 -16.61 -0.75 -28.35
N ASP A 368 -16.52 0.50 -27.92
CA ASP A 368 -15.96 1.59 -28.74
C ASP A 368 -14.45 1.75 -28.55
N GLY A 369 -13.92 1.21 -27.44
CA GLY A 369 -12.53 1.36 -27.03
C GLY A 369 -12.20 2.74 -26.50
N VAL A 370 -10.94 3.10 -26.56
CA VAL A 370 -10.38 4.40 -26.15
C VAL A 370 -9.51 4.99 -27.26
N THR A 371 -9.35 6.30 -27.22
CA THR A 371 -8.49 7.01 -28.18
C THR A 371 -7.03 7.02 -27.72
N ASP A 372 -6.10 7.20 -28.66
CA ASP A 372 -4.68 7.47 -28.36
C ASP A 372 -4.50 8.68 -27.42
N ALA A 373 -5.34 9.70 -27.57
CA ALA A 373 -5.28 10.90 -26.73
C ALA A 373 -5.64 10.61 -25.28
N GLU A 374 -6.67 9.76 -25.02
CA GLU A 374 -7.07 9.34 -23.67
C GLU A 374 -5.94 8.54 -23.02
N VAL A 375 -5.35 7.56 -23.73
CA VAL A 375 -4.25 6.73 -23.21
C VAL A 375 -3.03 7.58 -22.88
N LYS A 376 -2.62 8.48 -23.81
CA LYS A 376 -1.48 9.37 -23.59
C LYS A 376 -1.70 10.32 -22.41
N ALA A 377 -2.89 10.86 -22.24
CA ALA A 377 -3.21 11.74 -21.14
C ALA A 377 -3.18 10.99 -19.78
N ALA A 378 -3.75 9.78 -19.72
CA ALA A 378 -3.73 8.95 -18.54
C ALA A 378 -2.30 8.48 -18.18
N ALA A 379 -1.50 8.07 -19.16
CA ALA A 379 -0.10 7.69 -18.96
C ALA A 379 0.75 8.89 -18.48
N ALA A 380 0.55 10.08 -19.06
CA ALA A 380 1.25 11.28 -18.62
C ALA A 380 0.86 11.66 -17.15
N LYS A 381 -0.41 11.50 -16.78
CA LYS A 381 -0.88 11.72 -15.41
C LYS A 381 -0.23 10.72 -14.45
N TRP A 382 -0.24 9.44 -14.79
CA TRP A 382 0.44 8.39 -14.01
C TRP A 382 1.91 8.75 -13.74
N LEU A 383 2.66 9.09 -14.80
CA LEU A 383 4.08 9.42 -14.69
C LEU A 383 4.32 10.69 -13.86
N ALA A 384 3.45 11.68 -13.97
CA ALA A 384 3.52 12.88 -13.14
C ALA A 384 3.31 12.54 -11.66
N ASP A 385 2.27 11.75 -11.34
CA ASP A 385 2.00 11.31 -9.97
C ASP A 385 3.15 10.46 -9.41
N SER A 386 3.67 9.53 -10.22
CA SER A 386 4.83 8.71 -9.87
C SER A 386 6.07 9.57 -9.56
N ALA A 387 6.31 10.62 -10.35
CA ALA A 387 7.43 11.55 -10.11
C ALA A 387 7.25 12.32 -8.79
N TYR A 388 6.05 12.79 -8.47
CA TYR A 388 5.77 13.44 -7.18
C TYR A 388 5.92 12.48 -6.00
N GLN A 389 5.55 11.22 -6.16
CA GLN A 389 5.70 10.19 -5.13
C GLN A 389 7.16 9.77 -4.89
N ARG A 390 8.10 10.23 -5.71
CA ARG A 390 9.55 10.03 -5.55
C ARG A 390 10.25 11.23 -4.91
N ASP A 391 9.51 12.14 -4.33
CA ASP A 391 10.06 13.29 -3.61
C ASP A 391 10.19 12.99 -2.12
N GLY A 392 11.45 12.94 -1.67
CA GLY A 392 11.83 12.68 -0.28
C GLY A 392 11.89 11.20 0.13
N SER A 393 12.79 10.91 1.06
CA SER A 393 13.12 9.54 1.50
C SER A 393 11.92 8.76 2.04
N PHE A 394 10.99 9.43 2.71
CA PHE A 394 9.78 8.81 3.25
C PHE A 394 8.81 8.38 2.14
N SER A 395 8.56 9.24 1.15
CA SER A 395 7.67 8.91 0.03
C SER A 395 8.20 7.74 -0.79
N ILE A 396 9.51 7.71 -1.04
CA ILE A 396 10.18 6.62 -1.74
C ILE A 396 10.05 5.32 -0.94
N ALA A 397 10.36 5.34 0.36
CA ALA A 397 10.22 4.16 1.23
C ALA A 397 8.78 3.64 1.27
N GLY A 398 7.79 4.53 1.32
CA GLY A 398 6.37 4.19 1.30
C GLY A 398 5.94 3.48 0.00
N ASN A 399 6.38 3.98 -1.15
CA ASN A 399 6.09 3.34 -2.44
C ASN A 399 6.80 1.99 -2.61
N LEU A 400 8.06 1.89 -2.18
CA LEU A 400 8.79 0.63 -2.15
C LEU A 400 8.11 -0.40 -1.24
N ASN A 401 7.60 0.03 -0.09
CA ASN A 401 6.84 -0.81 0.81
C ASN A 401 5.65 -1.51 0.11
N GLU A 402 4.89 -0.78 -0.69
CA GLU A 402 3.79 -1.38 -1.47
C GLU A 402 4.30 -2.37 -2.54
N CYS A 403 5.40 -2.04 -3.22
CA CYS A 403 6.02 -2.95 -4.19
C CYS A 403 6.59 -4.22 -3.53
N ILE A 404 7.19 -4.10 -2.34
CA ILE A 404 7.63 -5.24 -1.51
C ILE A 404 6.43 -6.12 -1.14
N ALA A 405 5.32 -5.50 -0.71
CA ALA A 405 4.07 -6.17 -0.37
C ALA A 405 3.48 -6.92 -1.56
N ALA A 406 3.51 -6.32 -2.75
CA ALA A 406 3.09 -6.95 -4.01
C ALA A 406 3.99 -8.15 -4.41
N GLY A 407 5.16 -8.29 -3.80
CA GLY A 407 6.10 -9.40 -4.02
C GLY A 407 7.21 -9.13 -5.03
N ASP A 408 7.34 -7.90 -5.53
CA ASP A 408 8.44 -7.48 -6.40
C ASP A 408 8.72 -5.98 -6.24
N TRP A 409 9.75 -5.63 -5.48
CA TRP A 409 10.11 -4.24 -5.28
C TRP A 409 10.53 -3.50 -6.55
N THR A 410 10.93 -4.22 -7.61
CA THR A 410 11.35 -3.60 -8.88
C THR A 410 10.19 -2.98 -9.65
N LEU A 411 8.93 -3.29 -9.28
CA LEU A 411 7.74 -2.60 -9.78
C LEU A 411 7.82 -1.09 -9.58
N TYR A 412 8.57 -0.63 -8.60
CA TYR A 412 8.85 0.78 -8.36
C TYR A 412 9.38 1.52 -9.60
N TYR A 413 10.14 0.83 -10.46
CA TYR A 413 10.64 1.38 -11.72
C TYR A 413 9.92 0.79 -12.93
N THR A 414 9.77 -0.53 -12.96
CA THR A 414 9.30 -1.24 -14.16
C THR A 414 7.83 -0.96 -14.50
N LEU A 415 7.03 -0.53 -13.51
CA LEU A 415 5.64 -0.20 -13.75
C LEU A 415 5.48 1.07 -14.60
N ASP A 416 6.29 2.10 -14.37
CA ASP A 416 6.29 3.32 -15.20
C ASP A 416 6.67 3.01 -16.66
N GLU A 417 7.65 2.14 -16.84
CA GLU A 417 8.04 1.70 -18.19
C GLU A 417 6.93 0.91 -18.89
N ALA A 418 6.21 0.09 -18.13
CA ALA A 418 5.10 -0.70 -18.64
C ALA A 418 3.90 0.18 -18.99
N VAL A 419 3.57 1.16 -18.16
CA VAL A 419 2.50 2.13 -18.41
C VAL A 419 2.73 2.94 -19.68
N GLN A 420 3.98 3.33 -19.98
CA GLN A 420 4.32 4.05 -21.20
C GLN A 420 4.08 3.23 -22.48
N LYS A 421 4.04 1.92 -22.38
CA LYS A 421 3.84 0.99 -23.51
C LYS A 421 2.38 0.61 -23.73
N VAL A 422 1.46 1.01 -22.84
CA VAL A 422 0.04 0.69 -22.94
C VAL A 422 -0.56 1.33 -24.20
N THR A 423 -1.31 0.54 -24.95
CA THR A 423 -2.00 0.95 -26.18
C THR A 423 -3.51 1.03 -25.98
N PRO A 424 -4.26 1.73 -26.86
CA PRO A 424 -5.72 1.68 -26.87
C PRO A 424 -6.29 0.26 -26.95
N ALA A 425 -5.65 -0.61 -27.70
CA ALA A 425 -6.05 -2.01 -27.84
C ALA A 425 -5.90 -2.79 -26.52
N ASP A 426 -4.84 -2.51 -25.74
CA ASP A 426 -4.65 -3.12 -24.43
C ASP A 426 -5.75 -2.68 -23.45
N VAL A 427 -6.07 -1.39 -23.42
CA VAL A 427 -7.15 -0.86 -22.56
C VAL A 427 -8.49 -1.48 -22.94
N GLN A 428 -8.80 -1.56 -24.23
CA GLN A 428 -10.05 -2.19 -24.69
C GLN A 428 -10.10 -3.68 -24.34
N ARG A 429 -8.98 -4.40 -24.50
CA ARG A 429 -8.87 -5.82 -24.17
C ARG A 429 -9.10 -6.05 -22.68
N VAL A 430 -8.39 -5.35 -21.81
CA VAL A 430 -8.59 -5.53 -20.36
C VAL A 430 -9.99 -5.12 -19.90
N ALA A 431 -10.60 -4.11 -20.53
CA ALA A 431 -11.97 -3.76 -20.23
C ALA A 431 -12.94 -4.92 -20.58
N ARG A 432 -12.72 -5.61 -21.70
CA ARG A 432 -13.51 -6.81 -22.09
C ARG A 432 -13.27 -7.99 -21.16
N ASP A 433 -12.01 -8.20 -20.76
CA ASP A 433 -11.61 -9.37 -20.00
C ASP A 433 -12.03 -9.25 -18.52
N TYR A 434 -11.98 -8.06 -17.93
CA TYR A 434 -12.17 -7.87 -16.49
C TYR A 434 -13.46 -7.13 -16.10
N PHE A 435 -13.98 -6.19 -16.90
CA PHE A 435 -15.15 -5.40 -16.50
C PHE A 435 -16.46 -6.08 -16.92
N ASN A 436 -16.63 -7.33 -16.49
CA ASN A 436 -17.82 -8.15 -16.80
C ASN A 436 -18.87 -8.08 -15.69
N VAL A 437 -20.13 -8.03 -16.09
CA VAL A 437 -21.27 -8.02 -15.16
C VAL A 437 -21.20 -9.21 -14.20
N ASP A 438 -20.93 -10.40 -14.70
CA ASP A 438 -20.92 -11.63 -13.90
C ASP A 438 -19.80 -11.67 -12.84
N THR A 439 -18.75 -10.87 -12.99
CA THR A 439 -17.66 -10.75 -12.03
C THR A 439 -17.71 -9.44 -11.23
N SER A 440 -18.80 -8.66 -11.39
CA SER A 440 -18.97 -7.38 -10.71
C SER A 440 -19.58 -7.53 -9.31
N THR A 441 -19.28 -6.53 -8.47
CA THR A 441 -19.94 -6.32 -7.18
C THR A 441 -20.32 -4.85 -7.09
N THR A 442 -21.62 -4.57 -7.13
CA THR A 442 -22.14 -3.20 -7.00
C THR A 442 -22.53 -2.90 -5.57
N GLY A 443 -22.11 -1.75 -5.06
CA GLY A 443 -22.45 -1.27 -3.73
C GLY A 443 -23.20 0.04 -3.76
N TRP A 444 -24.26 0.15 -2.96
CA TRP A 444 -24.96 1.41 -2.70
C TRP A 444 -24.81 1.80 -1.24
N PHE A 445 -24.35 3.02 -1.00
CA PHE A 445 -24.51 3.68 0.28
C PHE A 445 -25.76 4.56 0.23
N ILE A 446 -26.74 4.24 1.07
CA ILE A 446 -28.00 4.99 1.15
C ILE A 446 -28.00 5.75 2.48
N PRO A 447 -27.89 7.10 2.45
CA PRO A 447 -27.91 7.88 3.66
C PRO A 447 -29.27 7.77 4.34
N THR A 448 -29.25 7.47 5.64
CA THR A 448 -30.43 7.57 6.50
C THR A 448 -30.35 8.84 7.32
N ASN A 449 -31.47 9.52 7.53
CA ASN A 449 -31.51 10.64 8.46
C ASN A 449 -31.12 10.14 9.85
N SER A 450 -30.10 10.76 10.43
CA SER A 450 -29.79 10.55 11.85
C SER A 450 -30.93 11.16 12.68
N THR A 451 -31.95 10.38 12.99
CA THR A 451 -32.76 10.72 14.17
C THR A 451 -31.87 10.31 15.36
N PRO A 452 -31.55 11.23 16.29
CA PRO A 452 -30.90 10.83 17.51
C PRO A 452 -31.76 9.75 18.16
N ALA A 453 -31.18 8.63 18.53
CA ALA A 453 -31.83 7.68 19.42
C ALA A 453 -32.06 8.44 20.72
N GLU A 454 -33.34 8.60 21.14
CA GLU A 454 -33.74 9.10 22.45
C GLU A 454 -33.19 8.19 23.59
#